data_c9d0f06283ed1ae76af658db4ca027b1
#
_entry.id   c9d0f06283ed1ae76af658db4ca027b1
#
_cell.length_a   1.000
_cell.length_b   1.000
_cell.length_c   1.000
_cell.angle_alpha   90.00
_cell.angle_beta   90.00
_cell.angle_gamma   90.00
#
_symmetry.space_group_name_H-M   'P 1'
#
loop_
_entity.id
_entity.type
_entity.pdbx_description
1 polymer ?
#
loop_
_entity_poly.entity_id
_entity_poly.type
_entity_poly.pdbx_seq_one_letter_code
_entity_poly.pdbx_strand_id
1 'polypeptide(L)'
;PKEAYPDGLTVLAPIETWSDDFSIAISGIPSTVNDFSAGPFMETHYHSQYDNEEFYQEAVYRFHHELYTRLLVTLDQLTLPPLDFSRHFLAMKSSVADCLAAQSNAPAEVLEEIPALLESISKVCESADLLYEKIQEINNHTVSADFPMVSRLSSKLLHIFRKMQDYFVRLDWQDAVCFPHAAASQNLCHLEQAVHALESQNITAALEALYEVDNNCYAFLFDEE
;
A
#
# COMPACT_ATOMS: atom_id res chain seq x y z
N PRO A 1 -6.99 10.40 22.03
CA PRO A 1 -7.66 9.57 21.00
C PRO A 1 -9.04 9.10 21.43
N LYS A 2 -9.19 8.52 22.63
CA LYS A 2 -10.44 7.87 23.09
C LYS A 2 -11.63 8.82 23.21
N GLU A 3 -11.42 10.12 23.39
CA GLU A 3 -12.49 11.11 23.44
C GLU A 3 -13.03 11.40 22.03
N ALA A 4 -12.13 11.48 21.04
CA ALA A 4 -12.49 11.72 19.65
C ALA A 4 -12.97 10.42 18.94
N TYR A 5 -12.28 9.31 19.22
CA TYR A 5 -12.53 7.99 18.61
C TYR A 5 -12.56 6.90 19.69
N PRO A 6 -13.74 6.66 20.31
CA PRO A 6 -13.88 5.71 21.41
C PRO A 6 -13.48 4.28 21.04
N ASP A 7 -13.76 3.88 19.81
CA ASP A 7 -13.48 2.54 19.28
C ASP A 7 -12.02 2.37 18.82
N GLY A 8 -11.22 3.46 18.90
CA GLY A 8 -9.84 3.46 18.47
C GLY A 8 -9.65 3.83 17.00
N LEU A 9 -8.40 3.72 16.55
CA LEU A 9 -8.00 3.95 15.16
C LEU A 9 -7.13 2.80 14.71
N THR A 10 -7.23 2.45 13.44
CA THR A 10 -6.38 1.47 12.76
C THR A 10 -5.55 2.16 11.69
N VAL A 11 -4.36 1.61 11.45
CA VAL A 11 -3.53 1.99 10.31
C VAL A 11 -3.61 0.86 9.31
N LEU A 12 -4.07 1.17 8.12
CA LEU A 12 -4.18 0.24 7.01
C LEU A 12 -3.05 0.48 6.01
N ALA A 13 -2.61 -0.58 5.39
CA ALA A 13 -1.72 -0.59 4.25
C ALA A 13 -2.17 -1.70 3.30
N PRO A 14 -2.04 -1.52 2.02
CA PRO A 14 -1.58 -0.34 1.29
C PRO A 14 -2.60 0.81 1.31
N ILE A 15 -2.21 1.96 0.74
CA ILE A 15 -3.12 3.11 0.60
C ILE A 15 -4.32 2.76 -0.28
N GLU A 16 -5.49 3.21 0.11
CA GLU A 16 -6.73 2.98 -0.65
C GLU A 16 -6.78 3.81 -1.95
N THR A 17 -7.48 3.31 -2.96
CA THR A 17 -7.48 3.87 -4.32
C THR A 17 -8.49 4.99 -4.54
N TRP A 18 -9.42 5.21 -3.62
CA TRP A 18 -10.55 6.12 -3.78
C TRP A 18 -10.22 7.62 -3.58
N SER A 19 -9.02 7.93 -3.09
CA SER A 19 -8.62 9.28 -2.68
C SER A 19 -7.60 9.90 -3.63
N ASP A 20 -7.54 11.23 -3.68
CA ASP A 20 -6.55 12.02 -4.43
C ASP A 20 -5.11 11.68 -4.00
N ASP A 21 -4.91 11.32 -2.73
CA ASP A 21 -3.61 10.90 -2.19
C ASP A 21 -3.06 9.66 -2.90
N PHE A 22 -3.93 8.78 -3.38
CA PHE A 22 -3.55 7.64 -4.21
C PHE A 22 -2.88 8.10 -5.51
N SER A 23 -3.41 9.11 -6.18
CA SER A 23 -2.80 9.68 -7.41
C SER A 23 -1.40 10.24 -7.16
N ILE A 24 -1.15 10.76 -5.96
CA ILE A 24 0.17 11.23 -5.52
C ILE A 24 1.08 10.02 -5.27
N ALA A 25 0.60 9.00 -4.57
CA ALA A 25 1.37 7.81 -4.27
C ALA A 25 1.85 7.09 -5.53
N ILE A 26 0.97 6.82 -6.51
CA ILE A 26 1.33 6.13 -7.76
C ILE A 26 2.30 6.95 -8.64
N SER A 27 2.40 8.26 -8.41
CA SER A 27 3.42 9.09 -9.07
C SER A 27 4.82 8.97 -8.45
N GLY A 28 4.95 8.19 -7.38
CA GLY A 28 6.21 7.94 -6.68
C GLY A 28 6.47 8.83 -5.46
N ILE A 29 5.45 9.51 -4.96
CA ILE A 29 5.52 10.37 -3.77
C ILE A 29 4.77 9.69 -2.64
N PRO A 30 5.44 9.26 -1.55
CA PRO A 30 4.76 8.65 -0.41
C PRO A 30 3.69 9.56 0.15
N SER A 31 2.48 9.05 0.29
CA SER A 31 1.33 9.80 0.80
C SER A 31 0.46 8.93 1.71
N THR A 32 -0.42 9.57 2.43
CA THR A 32 -1.38 8.92 3.33
C THR A 32 -2.76 9.48 3.08
N VAL A 33 -3.75 8.62 3.06
CA VAL A 33 -5.16 9.02 3.13
C VAL A 33 -5.66 8.84 4.56
N ASN A 34 -6.52 9.74 4.99
CA ASN A 34 -7.13 9.67 6.31
C ASN A 34 -8.64 9.53 6.14
N ASP A 35 -9.15 8.38 6.52
CA ASP A 35 -10.58 8.15 6.69
C ASP A 35 -10.91 8.14 8.18
N PHE A 36 -11.41 9.28 8.66
CA PHE A 36 -11.84 9.49 10.04
C PHE A 36 -13.35 9.64 10.15
N SER A 37 -14.09 9.24 9.13
CA SER A 37 -15.54 9.26 9.17
C SER A 37 -16.09 8.28 10.19
N ALA A 38 -17.13 8.68 10.90
CA ALA A 38 -17.82 7.84 11.84
C ALA A 38 -19.33 7.85 11.55
N GLY A 39 -19.95 6.67 11.59
CA GLY A 39 -21.37 6.50 11.33
C GLY A 39 -21.77 6.88 9.90
N PRO A 40 -23.01 7.33 9.66
CA PRO A 40 -23.56 7.58 8.34
C PRO A 40 -23.14 8.93 7.73
N PHE A 41 -22.09 9.59 8.23
CA PHE A 41 -21.66 10.91 7.75
C PHE A 41 -21.38 10.94 6.25
N MET A 42 -20.68 9.94 5.73
CA MET A 42 -20.38 9.84 4.30
C MET A 42 -21.63 9.77 3.42
N GLU A 43 -22.70 9.15 3.94
CA GLU A 43 -23.94 8.95 3.19
C GLU A 43 -24.92 10.13 3.32
N THR A 44 -24.78 10.90 4.40
CA THR A 44 -25.79 11.90 4.76
C THR A 44 -25.32 13.35 4.67
N HIS A 45 -24.02 13.60 4.86
CA HIS A 45 -23.47 14.96 4.98
C HIS A 45 -22.35 15.24 4.00
N TYR A 46 -21.44 14.29 3.81
CA TYR A 46 -20.24 14.47 3.02
C TYR A 46 -20.55 14.95 1.59
N HIS A 47 -19.81 15.96 1.13
CA HIS A 47 -20.00 16.62 -0.16
C HIS A 47 -21.43 17.18 -0.40
N SER A 48 -22.14 17.55 0.65
CA SER A 48 -23.48 18.13 0.57
C SER A 48 -23.57 19.46 1.34
N GLN A 49 -24.71 20.15 1.17
CA GLN A 49 -25.01 21.37 1.92
C GLN A 49 -25.21 21.12 3.43
N TYR A 50 -25.31 19.86 3.84
CA TYR A 50 -25.47 19.47 5.24
C TYR A 50 -24.13 19.24 5.94
N ASP A 51 -23.02 19.29 5.21
CA ASP A 51 -21.67 19.28 5.78
C ASP A 51 -21.32 20.70 6.22
N ASN A 52 -21.73 21.04 7.44
CA ASN A 52 -21.64 22.37 8.01
C ASN A 52 -21.17 22.33 9.47
N GLU A 53 -21.04 23.49 10.10
CA GLU A 53 -20.51 23.64 11.46
C GLU A 53 -21.33 22.96 12.57
N GLU A 54 -22.57 22.55 12.31
CA GLU A 54 -23.40 21.83 13.31
C GLU A 54 -22.81 20.47 13.67
N PHE A 55 -21.99 19.91 12.79
CA PHE A 55 -21.31 18.63 13.01
C PHE A 55 -19.90 18.76 13.58
N TYR A 56 -19.46 20.01 13.82
CA TYR A 56 -18.16 20.25 14.43
C TYR A 56 -18.06 19.65 15.82
N GLN A 57 -17.02 18.84 16.03
CA GLN A 57 -16.70 18.23 17.32
C GLN A 57 -15.31 18.68 17.76
N GLU A 58 -15.23 19.46 18.84
CA GLU A 58 -13.98 20.00 19.34
C GLU A 58 -12.94 18.92 19.66
N ALA A 59 -13.35 17.78 20.23
CA ALA A 59 -12.45 16.68 20.55
C ALA A 59 -11.80 16.07 19.29
N VAL A 60 -12.57 15.92 18.21
CA VAL A 60 -12.09 15.41 16.92
C VAL A 60 -11.11 16.40 16.28
N TYR A 61 -11.49 17.67 16.24
CA TYR A 61 -10.65 18.75 15.71
C TYR A 61 -9.31 18.86 16.45
N ARG A 62 -9.34 18.84 17.77
CA ARG A 62 -8.14 18.88 18.62
C ARG A 62 -7.25 17.66 18.39
N PHE A 63 -7.86 16.49 18.27
CA PHE A 63 -7.13 15.26 17.96
C PHE A 63 -6.40 15.36 16.62
N HIS A 64 -7.08 15.81 15.55
CA HIS A 64 -6.46 15.96 14.23
C HIS A 64 -5.30 16.97 14.26
N HIS A 65 -5.48 18.11 14.92
CA HIS A 65 -4.41 19.10 15.11
C HIS A 65 -3.17 18.49 15.79
N GLU A 66 -3.37 17.75 16.87
CA GLU A 66 -2.27 17.04 17.56
C GLU A 66 -1.62 16.00 16.66
N LEU A 67 -2.43 15.19 15.97
CA LEU A 67 -1.93 14.13 15.10
C LEU A 67 -1.05 14.72 14.00
N TYR A 68 -1.55 15.66 13.22
CA TYR A 68 -0.79 16.25 12.13
C TYR A 68 0.42 17.03 12.59
N THR A 69 0.30 17.78 13.70
CA THR A 69 1.46 18.48 14.26
C THR A 69 2.55 17.52 14.67
N ARG A 70 2.20 16.44 15.39
CA ARG A 70 3.17 15.40 15.80
C ARG A 70 3.76 14.70 14.60
N LEU A 71 2.95 14.36 13.60
CA LEU A 71 3.41 13.70 12.37
C LEU A 71 4.45 14.57 11.65
N LEU A 72 4.14 15.86 11.42
CA LEU A 72 5.05 16.80 10.77
C LEU A 72 6.36 16.96 11.55
N VAL A 73 6.29 17.18 12.86
CA VAL A 73 7.49 17.33 13.70
C VAL A 73 8.31 16.03 13.72
N THR A 74 7.66 14.87 13.77
CA THR A 74 8.37 13.59 13.75
C THR A 74 9.08 13.38 12.41
N LEU A 75 8.38 13.60 11.29
CA LEU A 75 8.97 13.43 9.96
C LEU A 75 10.13 14.40 9.71
N ASP A 76 10.03 15.65 10.21
CA ASP A 76 11.10 16.66 10.09
C ASP A 76 12.38 16.27 10.85
N GLN A 77 12.26 15.47 11.90
CA GLN A 77 13.38 14.99 12.71
C GLN A 77 14.03 13.72 12.18
N LEU A 78 13.42 13.02 11.23
CA LEU A 78 13.97 11.79 10.68
C LEU A 78 15.10 12.09 9.70
N THR A 79 16.12 11.24 9.74
CA THR A 79 17.26 11.29 8.83
C THR A 79 16.90 10.75 7.45
N LEU A 80 16.12 9.65 7.42
CA LEU A 80 15.65 9.00 6.19
C LEU A 80 14.12 8.91 6.18
N PRO A 81 13.48 8.88 4.99
CA PRO A 81 12.06 8.55 4.89
C PRO A 81 11.75 7.21 5.56
N PRO A 82 10.76 7.13 6.46
CA PRO A 82 10.47 5.90 7.23
C PRO A 82 9.61 4.92 6.43
N LEU A 83 10.06 4.54 5.23
CA LEU A 83 9.31 3.69 4.31
C LEU A 83 9.43 2.22 4.72
N ASP A 84 8.30 1.63 5.08
CA ASP A 84 8.15 0.21 5.42
C ASP A 84 7.47 -0.51 4.24
N PHE A 85 8.28 -1.08 3.36
CA PHE A 85 7.78 -1.80 2.18
C PHE A 85 7.21 -3.17 2.52
N SER A 86 7.58 -3.76 3.66
CA SER A 86 7.14 -5.09 4.05
C SER A 86 5.62 -5.17 4.25
N ARG A 87 4.99 -4.08 4.67
CA ARG A 87 3.54 -3.98 4.84
C ARG A 87 2.76 -4.30 3.57
N HIS A 88 3.28 -3.85 2.43
CA HIS A 88 2.68 -4.14 1.13
C HIS A 88 2.72 -5.64 0.81
N PHE A 89 3.87 -6.27 1.02
CA PHE A 89 4.04 -7.71 0.73
C PHE A 89 3.27 -8.59 1.72
N LEU A 90 3.10 -8.18 2.96
CA LEU A 90 2.21 -8.85 3.90
C LEU A 90 0.74 -8.80 3.44
N ALA A 91 0.29 -7.65 2.92
CA ALA A 91 -1.05 -7.53 2.34
C ALA A 91 -1.20 -8.41 1.10
N MET A 92 -0.21 -8.45 0.20
CA MET A 92 -0.20 -9.37 -0.95
C MET A 92 -0.29 -10.83 -0.53
N LYS A 93 0.48 -11.24 0.46
CA LYS A 93 0.48 -12.60 0.99
C LYS A 93 -0.89 -13.00 1.53
N SER A 94 -1.53 -12.11 2.29
CA SER A 94 -2.91 -12.32 2.77
C SER A 94 -3.89 -12.44 1.61
N SER A 95 -3.80 -11.56 0.62
CA SER A 95 -4.70 -11.58 -0.54
C SER A 95 -4.54 -12.83 -1.39
N VAL A 96 -3.32 -13.36 -1.57
CA VAL A 96 -3.12 -14.66 -2.24
C VAL A 96 -3.83 -15.77 -1.49
N ALA A 97 -3.72 -15.80 -0.15
CA ALA A 97 -4.38 -16.79 0.68
C ALA A 97 -5.92 -16.65 0.62
N ASP A 98 -6.42 -15.43 0.70
CA ASP A 98 -7.87 -15.16 0.79
C ASP A 98 -8.55 -15.26 -0.58
N CYS A 99 -7.93 -14.77 -1.65
CA CYS A 99 -8.56 -14.71 -2.97
C CYS A 99 -8.36 -15.98 -3.82
N LEU A 100 -7.20 -16.61 -3.74
CA LEU A 100 -6.86 -17.76 -4.60
C LEU A 100 -7.07 -19.10 -3.88
N ALA A 101 -6.63 -19.22 -2.64
CA ALA A 101 -6.78 -20.47 -1.88
C ALA A 101 -8.25 -20.73 -1.47
N ALA A 102 -9.07 -19.69 -1.33
CA ALA A 102 -10.49 -19.81 -1.02
C ALA A 102 -11.34 -20.22 -2.23
N GLN A 103 -10.80 -20.22 -3.44
CA GLN A 103 -11.48 -20.70 -4.63
C GLN A 103 -11.52 -22.23 -4.65
N SER A 104 -12.54 -22.80 -4.01
CA SER A 104 -12.73 -24.26 -3.88
C SER A 104 -12.78 -25.05 -5.21
N ASN A 105 -12.86 -24.36 -6.33
CA ASN A 105 -12.93 -24.93 -7.69
C ASN A 105 -11.74 -24.52 -8.57
N ALA A 106 -10.67 -23.95 -8.00
CA ALA A 106 -9.49 -23.59 -8.81
C ALA A 106 -8.87 -24.86 -9.40
N PRO A 107 -8.46 -24.85 -10.69
CA PRO A 107 -7.78 -25.96 -11.32
C PRO A 107 -6.49 -26.33 -10.58
N ALA A 108 -6.13 -27.63 -10.63
CA ALA A 108 -4.95 -28.14 -9.95
C ALA A 108 -3.68 -27.40 -10.38
N GLU A 109 -3.56 -27.09 -11.67
CA GLU A 109 -2.44 -26.34 -12.26
C GLU A 109 -2.22 -24.98 -11.59
N VAL A 110 -3.29 -24.27 -11.27
CA VAL A 110 -3.23 -22.96 -10.58
C VAL A 110 -2.86 -23.15 -9.11
N LEU A 111 -3.45 -24.16 -8.45
CA LEU A 111 -3.17 -24.45 -7.04
C LEU A 111 -1.72 -24.88 -6.81
N GLU A 112 -1.11 -25.53 -7.77
CA GLU A 112 0.30 -25.97 -7.71
C GLU A 112 1.29 -24.79 -7.78
N GLU A 113 0.92 -23.66 -8.39
CA GLU A 113 1.76 -22.45 -8.48
C GLU A 113 1.72 -21.58 -7.22
N ILE A 114 0.63 -21.66 -6.41
CA ILE A 114 0.45 -20.81 -5.22
C ILE A 114 1.62 -20.93 -4.21
N PRO A 115 2.14 -22.11 -3.87
CA PRO A 115 3.25 -22.22 -2.92
C PRO A 115 4.53 -21.51 -3.40
N ALA A 116 4.86 -21.59 -4.69
CA ALA A 116 6.02 -20.92 -5.27
C ALA A 116 5.84 -19.40 -5.22
N LEU A 117 4.67 -18.89 -5.59
CA LEU A 117 4.32 -17.48 -5.50
C LEU A 117 4.42 -16.96 -4.05
N LEU A 118 3.87 -17.69 -3.08
CA LEU A 118 3.96 -17.32 -1.67
C LEU A 118 5.40 -17.31 -1.14
N GLU A 119 6.26 -18.19 -1.66
CA GLU A 119 7.70 -18.21 -1.34
C GLU A 119 8.38 -16.96 -1.90
N SER A 120 8.11 -16.58 -3.15
CA SER A 120 8.66 -15.37 -3.77
C SER A 120 8.22 -14.10 -3.02
N ILE A 121 6.94 -13.95 -2.72
CA ILE A 121 6.42 -12.84 -1.91
C ILE A 121 7.08 -12.82 -0.52
N SER A 122 7.30 -13.97 0.11
CA SER A 122 7.95 -14.04 1.42
C SER A 122 9.40 -13.57 1.37
N LYS A 123 10.16 -13.95 0.34
CA LYS A 123 11.55 -13.47 0.16
C LYS A 123 11.64 -11.96 0.01
N VAL A 124 10.75 -11.37 -0.78
CA VAL A 124 10.69 -9.90 -0.92
C VAL A 124 10.31 -9.24 0.41
N CYS A 125 9.34 -9.81 1.14
CA CYS A 125 8.94 -9.31 2.44
C CYS A 125 10.10 -9.32 3.44
N GLU A 126 10.87 -10.41 3.51
CA GLU A 126 12.05 -10.53 4.39
C GLU A 126 13.13 -9.50 4.03
N SER A 127 13.39 -9.28 2.73
CA SER A 127 14.32 -8.25 2.27
C SER A 127 13.85 -6.85 2.65
N ALA A 128 12.57 -6.56 2.45
CA ALA A 128 11.95 -5.28 2.82
C ALA A 128 11.99 -5.03 4.35
N ASP A 129 11.78 -6.07 5.17
CA ASP A 129 11.93 -5.97 6.64
C ASP A 129 13.36 -5.61 7.04
N LEU A 130 14.36 -6.27 6.44
CA LEU A 130 15.78 -5.97 6.69
C LEU A 130 16.14 -4.53 6.28
N LEU A 131 15.62 -4.05 5.15
CA LEU A 131 15.79 -2.68 4.71
C LEU A 131 15.17 -1.70 5.71
N TYR A 132 13.96 -1.99 6.19
CA TYR A 132 13.29 -1.15 7.19
C TYR A 132 14.05 -1.09 8.52
N GLU A 133 14.60 -2.21 8.97
CA GLU A 133 15.48 -2.24 10.17
C GLU A 133 16.68 -1.29 10.00
N LYS A 134 17.32 -1.27 8.83
CA LYS A 134 18.45 -0.36 8.54
C LYS A 134 18.01 1.12 8.51
N ILE A 135 16.83 1.42 7.95
CA ILE A 135 16.25 2.76 8.01
C ILE A 135 16.07 3.18 9.48
N GLN A 136 15.53 2.30 10.32
CA GLN A 136 15.32 2.58 11.74
C GLN A 136 16.63 2.77 12.49
N GLU A 137 17.66 1.97 12.22
CA GLU A 137 19.01 2.13 12.82
C GLU A 137 19.58 3.54 12.55
N ILE A 138 19.43 4.05 11.31
CA ILE A 138 19.90 5.39 10.94
C ILE A 138 19.02 6.47 11.59
N ASN A 139 17.71 6.33 11.56
CA ASN A 139 16.77 7.29 12.14
C ASN A 139 16.89 7.39 13.67
N ASN A 140 17.25 6.28 14.34
CA ASN A 140 17.49 6.24 15.77
C ASN A 140 18.94 6.59 16.14
N HIS A 141 19.77 7.03 15.19
CA HIS A 141 21.18 7.41 15.38
C HIS A 141 22.06 6.28 15.94
N THR A 142 21.68 5.02 15.77
CA THR A 142 22.49 3.87 16.14
C THR A 142 23.60 3.61 15.13
N VAL A 143 23.41 4.07 13.90
CA VAL A 143 24.40 4.10 12.82
C VAL A 143 24.58 5.54 12.38
N SER A 144 25.85 5.99 12.26
CA SER A 144 26.17 7.34 11.79
C SER A 144 26.12 7.38 10.26
N ALA A 145 25.44 8.38 9.71
CA ALA A 145 25.41 8.66 8.29
C ALA A 145 25.72 10.15 8.02
N ASP A 146 26.59 10.41 7.06
CA ASP A 146 26.88 11.78 6.64
C ASP A 146 25.85 12.29 5.63
N PHE A 147 25.82 13.61 5.40
CA PHE A 147 24.84 14.22 4.51
C PHE A 147 24.86 13.67 3.07
N PRO A 148 26.01 13.45 2.39
CA PRO A 148 26.03 12.82 1.08
C PRO A 148 25.41 11.41 1.06
N MET A 149 25.68 10.61 2.09
CA MET A 149 25.11 9.27 2.25
C MET A 149 23.60 9.35 2.45
N VAL A 150 23.12 10.20 3.35
CA VAL A 150 21.68 10.41 3.61
C VAL A 150 20.95 10.83 2.34
N SER A 151 21.47 11.81 1.60
CA SER A 151 20.85 12.28 0.36
C SER A 151 20.73 11.18 -0.68
N ARG A 152 21.78 10.37 -0.84
CA ARG A 152 21.79 9.24 -1.79
C ARG A 152 20.80 8.15 -1.36
N LEU A 153 20.78 7.79 -0.08
CA LEU A 153 19.86 6.76 0.45
C LEU A 153 18.40 7.22 0.34
N SER A 154 18.11 8.48 0.69
CA SER A 154 16.75 9.02 0.54
C SER A 154 16.28 8.97 -0.91
N SER A 155 17.14 9.34 -1.86
CA SER A 155 16.82 9.27 -3.28
C SER A 155 16.59 7.82 -3.74
N LYS A 156 17.42 6.88 -3.26
CA LYS A 156 17.25 5.45 -3.57
C LYS A 156 15.94 4.92 -2.98
N LEU A 157 15.59 5.24 -1.74
CA LEU A 157 14.35 4.83 -1.10
C LEU A 157 13.10 5.33 -1.85
N LEU A 158 13.11 6.59 -2.29
CA LEU A 158 12.02 7.13 -3.10
C LEU A 158 11.94 6.47 -4.48
N HIS A 159 13.09 6.10 -5.06
CA HIS A 159 13.10 5.32 -6.30
C HIS A 159 12.51 3.92 -6.11
N ILE A 160 12.86 3.22 -5.04
CA ILE A 160 12.29 1.91 -4.68
C ILE A 160 10.78 2.04 -4.47
N PHE A 161 10.33 3.07 -3.75
CA PHE A 161 8.90 3.33 -3.54
C PHE A 161 8.17 3.48 -4.88
N ARG A 162 8.72 4.26 -5.82
CA ARG A 162 8.16 4.41 -7.15
C ARG A 162 8.11 3.09 -7.92
N LYS A 163 9.18 2.30 -7.86
CA LYS A 163 9.23 0.98 -8.49
C LYS A 163 8.18 0.03 -7.91
N MET A 164 7.96 0.08 -6.60
CA MET A 164 6.89 -0.69 -5.97
C MET A 164 5.51 -0.32 -6.55
N GLN A 165 5.25 0.97 -6.77
CA GLN A 165 4.01 1.39 -7.43
C GLN A 165 3.93 0.84 -8.87
N ASP A 166 5.02 0.94 -9.64
CA ASP A 166 5.07 0.48 -11.03
C ASP A 166 4.85 -1.04 -11.15
N TYR A 167 5.37 -1.84 -10.21
CA TYR A 167 5.27 -3.31 -10.26
C TYR A 167 3.97 -3.87 -9.67
N PHE A 168 3.44 -3.24 -8.62
CA PHE A 168 2.36 -3.83 -7.82
C PHE A 168 1.08 -3.01 -7.82
N VAL A 169 1.14 -1.73 -8.19
CA VAL A 169 -0.01 -0.84 -8.30
C VAL A 169 -0.15 -0.36 -9.74
N ARG A 170 -0.54 -1.25 -10.64
CA ARG A 170 -0.72 -0.87 -12.04
C ARG A 170 -2.08 -0.26 -12.28
N LEU A 171 -2.10 0.74 -13.17
CA LEU A 171 -3.32 1.25 -13.76
C LEU A 171 -3.70 0.39 -14.95
N ASP A 172 -4.94 -0.05 -14.99
CA ASP A 172 -5.48 -0.71 -16.18
C ASP A 172 -5.98 0.35 -17.18
N TRP A 173 -5.13 0.67 -18.13
CA TRP A 173 -5.46 1.64 -19.18
C TRP A 173 -6.31 1.05 -20.31
N GLN A 174 -6.53 -0.27 -20.33
CA GLN A 174 -7.25 -0.94 -21.42
C GLN A 174 -8.75 -0.67 -21.33
N ASP A 175 -9.26 -0.44 -20.14
CA ASP A 175 -10.68 -0.12 -19.91
C ASP A 175 -11.04 1.34 -20.23
N ALA A 176 -10.13 2.09 -20.83
CA ALA A 176 -10.33 3.48 -21.27
C ALA A 176 -10.81 4.43 -20.15
N VAL A 177 -10.37 4.20 -18.92
CA VAL A 177 -10.75 5.00 -17.76
C VAL A 177 -9.96 6.30 -17.73
N CYS A 178 -10.65 7.40 -17.48
CA CYS A 178 -10.03 8.73 -17.45
C CYS A 178 -9.37 9.06 -16.10
N PHE A 179 -9.70 8.32 -15.04
CA PHE A 179 -9.24 8.62 -13.68
C PHE A 179 -8.41 7.47 -13.12
N PRO A 180 -7.18 7.73 -12.64
CA PRO A 180 -6.28 6.70 -12.11
C PRO A 180 -6.91 5.82 -11.03
N HIS A 181 -7.60 6.42 -10.07
CA HIS A 181 -8.22 5.70 -8.96
C HIS A 181 -9.42 4.82 -9.37
N ALA A 182 -9.98 5.03 -10.55
CA ALA A 182 -11.00 4.14 -11.09
C ALA A 182 -10.41 2.99 -11.92
N ALA A 183 -9.15 3.14 -12.37
CA ALA A 183 -8.44 2.15 -13.18
C ALA A 183 -7.46 1.29 -12.37
N ALA A 184 -7.21 1.65 -11.10
CA ALA A 184 -6.29 0.92 -10.26
C ALA A 184 -7.02 -0.18 -9.51
N SER A 185 -6.50 -1.38 -9.58
CA SER A 185 -6.89 -2.48 -8.72
C SER A 185 -5.93 -2.52 -7.51
N GLN A 186 -6.31 -1.84 -6.47
CA GLN A 186 -5.81 -1.87 -5.08
C GLN A 186 -4.43 -2.52 -4.84
N ASN A 187 -3.38 -2.15 -5.56
CA ASN A 187 -2.05 -2.72 -5.36
C ASN A 187 -1.87 -4.20 -5.75
N LEU A 188 -2.88 -4.85 -6.32
CA LEU A 188 -2.88 -6.28 -6.58
C LEU A 188 -3.50 -6.62 -7.93
N CYS A 189 -3.34 -5.73 -8.92
CA CYS A 189 -4.03 -5.86 -10.20
C CYS A 189 -3.84 -7.23 -10.88
N HIS A 190 -2.64 -7.80 -10.83
CA HIS A 190 -2.40 -9.11 -11.43
C HIS A 190 -3.08 -10.23 -10.65
N LEU A 191 -3.20 -10.14 -9.32
CA LEU A 191 -3.94 -11.12 -8.52
C LEU A 191 -5.44 -11.02 -8.81
N GLU A 192 -6.00 -9.83 -8.97
CA GLU A 192 -7.38 -9.65 -9.41
C GLU A 192 -7.60 -10.18 -10.81
N GLN A 193 -6.68 -9.95 -11.75
CA GLN A 193 -6.73 -10.54 -13.09
C GLN A 193 -6.73 -12.06 -13.05
N ALA A 194 -5.93 -12.67 -12.16
CA ALA A 194 -5.95 -14.11 -11.96
C ALA A 194 -7.32 -14.61 -11.46
N VAL A 195 -7.93 -13.91 -10.50
CA VAL A 195 -9.27 -14.24 -9.98
C VAL A 195 -10.32 -14.14 -11.08
N HIS A 196 -10.36 -13.04 -11.83
CA HIS A 196 -11.29 -12.87 -12.95
C HIS A 196 -11.11 -13.90 -14.06
N ALA A 197 -9.85 -14.27 -14.34
CA ALA A 197 -9.57 -15.32 -15.31
C ALA A 197 -10.10 -16.68 -14.84
N LEU A 198 -9.98 -17.00 -13.54
CA LEU A 198 -10.55 -18.22 -12.95
C LEU A 198 -12.08 -18.22 -12.97
N GLU A 199 -12.73 -17.09 -12.66
CA GLU A 199 -14.18 -16.94 -12.76
C GLU A 199 -14.68 -17.19 -14.20
N SER A 200 -13.87 -16.75 -15.19
CA SER A 200 -14.12 -16.95 -16.62
C SER A 200 -13.65 -18.30 -17.16
N GLN A 201 -13.15 -19.19 -16.29
CA GLN A 201 -12.57 -20.48 -16.65
C GLN A 201 -11.40 -20.41 -17.64
N ASN A 202 -10.66 -19.30 -17.64
CA ASN A 202 -9.48 -19.09 -18.48
C ASN A 202 -8.20 -19.37 -17.67
N ILE A 203 -7.83 -20.67 -17.59
CA ILE A 203 -6.68 -21.15 -16.81
C ILE A 203 -5.38 -20.53 -17.29
N THR A 204 -5.20 -20.39 -18.60
CA THR A 204 -3.97 -19.82 -19.18
C THR A 204 -3.76 -18.39 -18.73
N ALA A 205 -4.80 -17.56 -18.83
CA ALA A 205 -4.71 -16.16 -18.37
C ALA A 205 -4.51 -16.06 -16.85
N ALA A 206 -5.07 -16.96 -16.06
CA ALA A 206 -4.85 -17.02 -14.63
C ALA A 206 -3.37 -17.30 -14.30
N LEU A 207 -2.77 -18.31 -14.96
CA LEU A 207 -1.36 -18.64 -14.79
C LEU A 207 -0.44 -17.50 -15.25
N GLU A 208 -0.72 -16.88 -16.39
CA GLU A 208 0.02 -15.72 -16.89
C GLU A 208 0.03 -14.58 -15.87
N ALA A 209 -1.11 -14.28 -15.26
CA ALA A 209 -1.22 -13.26 -14.23
C ALA A 209 -0.41 -13.60 -12.96
N LEU A 210 -0.40 -14.87 -12.51
CA LEU A 210 0.40 -15.30 -11.37
C LEU A 210 1.90 -15.22 -11.66
N TYR A 211 2.34 -15.63 -12.86
CA TYR A 211 3.74 -15.51 -13.27
C TYR A 211 4.18 -14.06 -13.38
N GLU A 212 3.30 -13.14 -13.74
CA GLU A 212 3.62 -11.71 -13.76
C GLU A 212 3.86 -11.17 -12.33
N VAL A 213 3.08 -11.60 -11.33
CA VAL A 213 3.34 -11.24 -9.92
C VAL A 213 4.69 -11.80 -9.45
N ASP A 214 5.00 -13.04 -9.77
CA ASP A 214 6.26 -13.69 -9.43
C ASP A 214 7.46 -12.96 -10.05
N ASN A 215 7.39 -12.66 -11.35
CA ASN A 215 8.40 -11.88 -12.07
C ASN A 215 8.59 -10.49 -11.48
N ASN A 216 7.51 -9.80 -11.07
CA ASN A 216 7.57 -8.50 -10.44
C ASN A 216 8.24 -8.57 -9.06
N CYS A 217 8.02 -9.64 -8.29
CA CYS A 217 8.75 -9.89 -7.04
C CYS A 217 10.26 -10.02 -7.29
N TYR A 218 10.67 -10.80 -8.26
CA TYR A 218 12.09 -10.92 -8.63
C TYR A 218 12.68 -9.59 -9.09
N ALA A 219 12.00 -8.86 -9.98
CA ALA A 219 12.47 -7.58 -10.48
C ALA A 219 12.64 -6.56 -9.34
N PHE A 220 11.73 -6.54 -8.38
CA PHE A 220 11.80 -5.66 -7.23
C PHE A 220 13.00 -5.97 -6.33
N LEU A 221 13.32 -7.24 -6.08
CA LEU A 221 14.50 -7.65 -5.32
C LEU A 221 15.81 -7.10 -5.92
N PHE A 222 15.94 -7.09 -7.24
CA PHE A 222 17.12 -6.52 -7.90
C PHE A 222 17.20 -4.99 -7.81
N ASP A 223 16.07 -4.31 -7.72
CA ASP A 223 16.05 -2.85 -7.57
C ASP A 223 16.41 -2.39 -6.13
N GLU A 224 16.23 -3.28 -5.14
CA GLU A 224 16.62 -3.01 -3.74
C GLU A 224 18.12 -3.13 -3.47
N GLU A 225 18.87 -3.94 -4.22
CA GLU A 225 20.32 -4.11 -4.10
C GLU A 225 21.09 -2.86 -4.59
#